data_460b8db02a2fd0989a8ff19ffd4326f4
#
_entry.id   460b8db02a2fd0989a8ff19ffd4326f4
#
_cell.length_a   1.000
_cell.length_b   1.000
_cell.length_c   1.000
_cell.angle_alpha   90.00
_cell.angle_beta   90.00
_cell.angle_gamma   90.00
#
_symmetry.space_group_name_H-M   'P 1'
#
loop_
_entity.id
_entity.type
_entity.pdbx_description
1 polymer ?
#
loop_
_entity_poly.entity_id
_entity_poly.type
_entity_poly.pdbx_seq_one_letter_code
_entity_poly.pdbx_strand_id
1 'polypeptide(L)'
;KGRINLQDLVKKDTASPPPAQGEAPAASSATPSSAAAATPGNTPEAIIQMGPISLVHGKVLFADRFIKPNYTADLSELTGRLGGFSSVAQSGVVQLADLDLRGRAEGTAQLEITGKLNPLAKPLALDIQGRVRDLELPPLSPYAVKYAGYGITRGKLSMDVGYTVAPNGQLTARNQLVLNQLSFGDKVEGAPASLPVKLAVALLADRHGVIDINLPISGSLNDPEFKIGALIFKLIGNLIVKAVSAPFSLLAN
;
A
#
# COMPACT_ATOMS: atom_id res chain seq x y z
N LYS A 1 4.46 12.50 3.16
CA LYS A 1 4.97 11.37 3.97
C LYS A 1 3.81 10.87 4.81
N GLY A 2 3.26 9.67 4.49
CA GLY A 2 2.21 9.04 5.27
C GLY A 2 2.77 8.58 6.62
N ARG A 3 2.22 9.10 7.72
CA ARG A 3 2.49 8.60 9.07
C ARG A 3 1.42 7.57 9.42
N ILE A 4 1.85 6.43 9.92
CA ILE A 4 0.95 5.42 10.49
C ILE A 4 0.78 5.77 11.97
N ASN A 5 -0.48 5.89 12.45
CA ASN A 5 -0.82 6.27 13.84
C ASN A 5 -0.16 5.41 14.93
N LEU A 6 0.28 4.20 14.61
CA LEU A 6 1.02 3.33 15.53
C LEU A 6 2.39 3.89 16.00
N GLN A 7 2.95 4.86 15.27
CA GLN A 7 4.23 5.49 15.63
C GLN A 7 4.09 6.53 16.75
N ASP A 8 2.88 7.00 17.03
CA ASP A 8 2.60 8.01 18.06
C ASP A 8 2.26 7.38 19.44
N LEU A 9 2.13 6.04 19.52
CA LEU A 9 1.84 5.33 20.78
C LEU A 9 3.05 5.20 21.71
N VAL A 10 4.27 5.49 21.25
CA VAL A 10 5.47 5.54 22.08
C VAL A 10 5.75 6.99 22.46
N LYS A 11 4.92 7.57 23.32
CA LYS A 11 5.20 8.86 23.94
C LYS A 11 6.33 8.68 24.95
N LYS A 12 7.47 9.28 24.68
CA LYS A 12 8.49 9.49 25.72
C LYS A 12 7.92 10.47 26.74
N ASP A 13 7.67 9.99 27.95
CA ASP A 13 7.45 10.86 29.10
C ASP A 13 8.76 11.56 29.44
N THR A 14 8.98 12.73 28.84
CA THR A 14 9.91 13.71 29.34
C THR A 14 9.11 14.72 30.15
N ALA A 15 8.91 14.41 31.44
CA ALA A 15 8.43 15.38 32.39
C ALA A 15 9.53 16.43 32.59
N SER A 16 9.31 17.62 32.10
CA SER A 16 10.08 18.81 32.48
C SER A 16 9.47 19.39 33.74
N PRO A 17 10.26 19.69 34.78
CA PRO A 17 9.76 20.41 35.94
C PRO A 17 9.52 21.89 35.61
N PRO A 18 8.59 22.57 36.33
CA PRO A 18 8.22 23.95 36.07
C PRO A 18 9.31 24.93 36.48
N PRO A 19 9.39 26.13 35.87
CA PRO A 19 10.41 27.14 36.21
C PRO A 19 10.08 27.86 37.50
N ALA A 20 11.02 27.85 38.44
CA ALA A 20 11.00 28.75 39.60
C ALA A 20 11.66 30.09 39.22
N GLN A 21 10.96 31.17 39.48
CA GLN A 21 11.45 32.56 39.37
C GLN A 21 12.33 32.89 40.61
N GLY A 22 13.36 33.70 40.35
CA GLY A 22 13.91 34.53 41.41
C GLY A 22 15.44 34.67 41.44
N GLU A 23 15.87 35.86 41.05
CA GLU A 23 17.07 36.61 41.53
C GLU A 23 18.49 36.20 41.14
N ALA A 24 19.14 37.08 40.42
CA ALA A 24 20.59 37.29 40.34
C ALA A 24 21.06 38.17 41.56
N PRO A 25 22.36 38.38 41.88
CA PRO A 25 23.59 38.27 41.08
C PRO A 25 24.81 37.68 41.82
N ALA A 26 25.87 37.31 41.15
CA ALA A 26 27.27 37.74 41.34
C ALA A 26 28.29 36.74 40.74
N ALA A 27 29.26 37.31 40.09
CA ALA A 27 30.36 36.65 39.41
C ALA A 27 31.27 35.81 40.30
N SER A 28 31.72 34.66 39.80
CA SER A 28 33.06 34.16 40.13
C SER A 28 33.53 33.16 39.05
N SER A 29 34.68 33.43 38.53
CA SER A 29 35.48 32.72 37.55
C SER A 29 35.87 31.32 38.05
N ALA A 30 35.60 30.28 37.27
CA ALA A 30 36.24 28.98 37.39
C ALA A 30 36.40 28.31 36.00
N THR A 31 37.61 27.88 35.78
CA THR A 31 38.27 27.20 34.66
C THR A 31 37.44 26.11 33.96
N PRO A 32 37.55 25.91 32.64
CA PRO A 32 36.83 24.85 31.94
C PRO A 32 37.47 23.48 32.23
N SER A 33 36.80 22.66 33.03
CA SER A 33 37.09 21.24 33.09
C SER A 33 36.59 20.56 31.84
N SER A 34 37.50 19.87 31.15
CA SER A 34 37.26 19.02 29.99
C SER A 34 36.06 18.11 30.23
N ALA A 35 34.92 18.44 29.61
CA ALA A 35 33.78 17.53 29.55
C ALA A 35 34.13 16.41 28.55
N ALA A 36 34.35 15.21 29.11
CA ALA A 36 34.43 13.98 28.33
C ALA A 36 33.21 13.87 27.44
N ALA A 37 33.46 13.71 26.15
CA ALA A 37 32.42 13.43 25.16
C ALA A 37 31.63 12.20 25.63
N ALA A 38 30.38 12.41 25.99
CA ALA A 38 29.45 11.32 26.22
C ALA A 38 29.29 10.54 24.93
N THR A 39 29.80 9.34 24.86
CA THR A 39 29.52 8.35 23.82
C THR A 39 27.98 8.26 23.70
N PRO A 40 27.41 8.32 22.48
CA PRO A 40 25.98 8.16 22.31
C PRO A 40 25.61 6.78 22.88
N GLY A 41 25.00 6.76 24.03
CA GLY A 41 24.55 5.55 24.70
C GLY A 41 23.57 4.82 23.81
N ASN A 42 23.89 3.57 23.53
CA ASN A 42 23.03 2.61 22.84
C ASN A 42 21.75 2.44 23.69
N THR A 43 20.75 3.29 23.48
CA THR A 43 19.44 3.11 24.11
C THR A 43 18.89 1.78 23.61
N PRO A 44 18.61 0.80 24.48
CA PRO A 44 18.09 -0.48 24.03
C PRO A 44 16.78 -0.24 23.26
N GLU A 45 16.72 -0.72 22.04
CA GLU A 45 15.47 -0.66 21.26
C GLU A 45 14.38 -1.42 22.04
N ALA A 46 13.24 -0.76 22.25
CA ALA A 46 12.14 -1.36 22.98
C ALA A 46 11.66 -2.63 22.26
N ILE A 47 11.63 -3.75 22.96
CA ILE A 47 11.10 -5.00 22.45
C ILE A 47 9.58 -4.94 22.51
N ILE A 48 8.95 -5.04 21.34
CA ILE A 48 7.49 -5.08 21.21
C ILE A 48 7.11 -6.53 20.86
N GLN A 49 6.29 -7.14 21.72
CA GLN A 49 5.69 -8.45 21.46
C GLN A 49 4.18 -8.30 21.43
N MET A 50 3.56 -8.82 20.37
CA MET A 50 2.12 -8.83 20.22
C MET A 50 1.62 -10.27 20.25
N GLY A 51 0.59 -10.53 21.05
CA GLY A 51 -0.13 -11.78 21.03
C GLY A 51 -1.01 -11.90 19.77
N PRO A 52 -1.73 -13.03 19.61
CA PRO A 52 -2.65 -13.20 18.49
C PRO A 52 -3.74 -12.12 18.52
N ILE A 53 -4.03 -11.56 17.34
CA ILE A 53 -5.07 -10.56 17.14
C ILE A 53 -6.20 -11.23 16.37
N SER A 54 -7.43 -11.16 16.89
CA SER A 54 -8.63 -11.62 16.19
C SER A 54 -9.50 -10.42 15.85
N LEU A 55 -10.00 -10.40 14.63
CA LEU A 55 -10.94 -9.42 14.14
C LEU A 55 -12.27 -10.11 13.86
N VAL A 56 -13.37 -9.54 14.39
CA VAL A 56 -14.72 -10.07 14.22
C VAL A 56 -15.63 -8.94 13.75
N HIS A 57 -16.21 -9.11 12.57
CA HIS A 57 -17.09 -8.12 11.93
C HIS A 57 -16.48 -6.71 11.87
N GLY A 58 -15.18 -6.64 11.63
CA GLY A 58 -14.47 -5.37 11.51
C GLY A 58 -14.90 -4.58 10.27
N LYS A 59 -14.67 -3.26 10.34
CA LYS A 59 -14.86 -2.35 9.22
C LYS A 59 -13.64 -1.45 9.09
N VAL A 60 -13.15 -1.29 7.86
CA VAL A 60 -12.06 -0.37 7.52
C VAL A 60 -12.55 0.56 6.42
N LEU A 61 -12.47 1.86 6.68
CA LEU A 61 -12.73 2.90 5.69
C LEU A 61 -11.39 3.51 5.29
N PHE A 62 -11.04 3.38 4.03
CA PHE A 62 -9.87 4.00 3.46
C PHE A 62 -10.29 5.20 2.61
N ALA A 63 -9.81 6.39 2.94
CA ALA A 63 -10.10 7.61 2.19
C ALA A 63 -8.83 8.11 1.48
N ASP A 64 -8.83 8.06 0.15
CA ASP A 64 -7.80 8.68 -0.68
C ASP A 64 -8.24 10.11 -1.05
N ARG A 65 -7.60 11.10 -0.41
CA ARG A 65 -7.82 12.52 -0.67
C ARG A 65 -6.87 13.10 -1.71
N PHE A 66 -5.92 12.29 -2.18
CA PHE A 66 -4.95 12.70 -3.20
C PHE A 66 -5.56 12.70 -4.62
N ILE A 67 -6.68 12.00 -4.78
CA ILE A 67 -7.48 11.94 -6.00
C ILE A 67 -8.67 12.89 -5.92
N LYS A 68 -9.03 13.49 -7.03
CA LYS A 68 -10.23 14.33 -7.15
C LYS A 68 -11.15 13.77 -8.25
N PRO A 69 -12.46 13.55 -7.95
CA PRO A 69 -13.09 13.57 -6.62
C PRO A 69 -12.45 12.55 -5.67
N ASN A 70 -12.56 12.78 -4.35
CA ASN A 70 -11.99 11.87 -3.37
C ASN A 70 -12.58 10.46 -3.53
N TYR A 71 -11.73 9.44 -3.34
CA TYR A 71 -12.16 8.06 -3.31
C TYR A 71 -12.19 7.54 -1.88
N THR A 72 -13.22 6.77 -1.55
CA THR A 72 -13.30 6.07 -0.26
C THR A 72 -13.60 4.61 -0.54
N ALA A 73 -12.73 3.72 -0.06
CA ALA A 73 -12.95 2.28 -0.09
C ALA A 73 -13.57 1.83 1.23
N ASP A 74 -14.61 1.01 1.15
CA ASP A 74 -15.28 0.38 2.28
C ASP A 74 -14.92 -1.10 2.32
N LEU A 75 -14.16 -1.52 3.33
CA LEU A 75 -13.92 -2.91 3.65
C LEU A 75 -14.77 -3.28 4.87
N SER A 76 -15.69 -4.19 4.72
CA SER A 76 -16.69 -4.57 5.73
C SER A 76 -16.72 -6.05 6.00
N GLU A 77 -17.44 -6.44 7.05
CA GLU A 77 -17.58 -7.84 7.51
C GLU A 77 -16.21 -8.54 7.70
N LEU A 78 -15.17 -7.76 8.00
CA LEU A 78 -13.83 -8.29 8.15
C LEU A 78 -13.75 -9.23 9.35
N THR A 79 -13.45 -10.49 9.09
CA THR A 79 -13.27 -11.52 10.12
C THR A 79 -11.97 -12.26 9.82
N GLY A 80 -11.15 -12.46 10.85
CA GLY A 80 -9.88 -13.14 10.65
C GLY A 80 -8.99 -13.12 11.86
N ARG A 81 -7.80 -13.61 11.66
CA ARG A 81 -6.78 -13.73 12.71
C ARG A 81 -5.40 -13.43 12.17
N LEU A 82 -4.62 -12.72 12.96
CA LEU A 82 -3.18 -12.59 12.83
C LEU A 82 -2.53 -13.27 14.05
N GLY A 83 -1.60 -14.18 13.83
CA GLY A 83 -0.81 -14.84 14.88
C GLY A 83 0.03 -13.86 15.69
N GLY A 84 0.68 -14.36 16.73
CA GLY A 84 1.61 -13.53 17.52
C GLY A 84 2.88 -13.18 16.73
N PHE A 85 3.45 -11.99 16.95
CA PHE A 85 4.67 -11.51 16.31
C PHE A 85 5.49 -10.62 17.25
N SER A 86 6.78 -10.42 16.94
CA SER A 86 7.70 -9.64 17.73
C SER A 86 8.54 -8.70 16.86
N SER A 87 8.94 -7.55 17.42
CA SER A 87 9.89 -6.64 16.76
C SER A 87 11.32 -7.18 16.73
N VAL A 88 11.61 -8.22 17.52
CA VAL A 88 12.94 -8.82 17.64
C VAL A 88 12.98 -10.16 16.93
N ALA A 89 14.01 -10.36 16.13
CA ALA A 89 14.30 -11.66 15.52
C ALA A 89 14.73 -12.65 16.61
N GLN A 90 14.14 -13.83 16.63
CA GLN A 90 14.61 -14.94 17.49
C GLN A 90 15.72 -15.70 16.75
N SER A 91 16.87 -15.81 17.41
CA SER A 91 18.05 -16.48 16.78
C SER A 91 18.44 -15.92 15.40
N GLY A 92 18.25 -14.61 15.20
CA GLY A 92 18.55 -13.94 13.92
C GLY A 92 17.49 -14.14 12.82
N VAL A 93 16.40 -14.84 13.09
CA VAL A 93 15.31 -15.08 12.15
C VAL A 93 14.08 -14.27 12.54
N VAL A 94 13.57 -13.47 11.59
CA VAL A 94 12.30 -12.74 11.76
C VAL A 94 11.16 -13.76 11.75
N GLN A 95 10.40 -13.83 12.84
CA GLN A 95 9.21 -14.68 12.91
C GLN A 95 8.04 -14.01 12.17
N LEU A 96 7.45 -14.74 11.24
CA LEU A 96 6.23 -14.34 10.54
C LEU A 96 5.01 -14.94 11.25
N ALA A 97 4.01 -14.12 11.52
CA ALA A 97 2.72 -14.54 12.04
C ALA A 97 1.78 -14.98 10.90
N ASP A 98 1.05 -16.06 11.12
CA ASP A 98 0.02 -16.51 10.18
C ASP A 98 -1.11 -15.47 10.10
N LEU A 99 -1.55 -15.15 8.89
CA LEU A 99 -2.67 -14.27 8.59
C LEU A 99 -3.75 -15.03 7.83
N ASP A 100 -4.98 -14.96 8.31
CA ASP A 100 -6.21 -15.33 7.59
C ASP A 100 -7.21 -14.19 7.82
N LEU A 101 -7.61 -13.51 6.75
CA LEU A 101 -8.56 -12.41 6.80
C LEU A 101 -9.54 -12.55 5.64
N ARG A 102 -10.83 -12.48 5.93
CA ARG A 102 -11.93 -12.52 4.96
C ARG A 102 -12.89 -11.39 5.21
N GLY A 103 -13.58 -10.96 4.17
CA GLY A 103 -14.57 -9.91 4.27
C GLY A 103 -15.12 -9.51 2.91
N ARG A 104 -15.58 -8.25 2.84
CA ARG A 104 -16.13 -7.66 1.61
C ARG A 104 -15.48 -6.33 1.30
N ALA A 105 -15.28 -6.07 0.02
CA ALA A 105 -14.91 -4.75 -0.48
C ALA A 105 -16.13 -4.13 -1.19
N GLU A 106 -16.38 -2.84 -0.94
CA GLU A 106 -17.52 -2.10 -1.50
C GLU A 106 -18.88 -2.81 -1.28
N GLY A 107 -19.02 -3.49 -0.13
CA GLY A 107 -20.23 -4.19 0.29
C GLY A 107 -20.55 -5.50 -0.45
N THR A 108 -20.03 -5.73 -1.64
CA THR A 108 -20.42 -6.87 -2.51
C THR A 108 -19.26 -7.80 -2.85
N ALA A 109 -18.10 -7.26 -3.17
CA ALA A 109 -16.96 -8.06 -3.61
C ALA A 109 -16.36 -8.88 -2.47
N GLN A 110 -16.18 -10.18 -2.70
CA GLN A 110 -15.53 -11.05 -1.72
C GLN A 110 -14.04 -10.72 -1.64
N LEU A 111 -13.53 -10.59 -0.41
CA LEU A 111 -12.14 -10.34 -0.09
C LEU A 111 -11.59 -11.48 0.76
N GLU A 112 -10.44 -12.02 0.38
CA GLU A 112 -9.67 -12.99 1.15
C GLU A 112 -8.19 -12.61 1.11
N ILE A 113 -7.54 -12.60 2.28
CA ILE A 113 -6.09 -12.38 2.40
C ILE A 113 -5.55 -13.45 3.34
N THR A 114 -4.60 -14.24 2.85
CA THR A 114 -3.95 -15.31 3.61
C THR A 114 -2.45 -15.24 3.47
N GLY A 115 -1.73 -15.87 4.39
CA GLY A 115 -0.27 -15.96 4.33
C GLY A 115 0.39 -15.69 5.66
N LYS A 116 1.54 -15.03 5.61
CA LYS A 116 2.37 -14.75 6.79
C LYS A 116 2.95 -13.35 6.72
N LEU A 117 2.98 -12.64 7.84
CA LEU A 117 3.66 -11.35 7.90
C LEU A 117 4.19 -11.05 9.30
N ASN A 118 5.18 -10.15 9.36
CA ASN A 118 5.55 -9.48 10.59
C ASN A 118 5.52 -7.97 10.37
N PRO A 119 4.49 -7.27 10.87
CA PRO A 119 4.33 -5.84 10.64
C PRO A 119 5.36 -4.98 11.38
N LEU A 120 6.09 -5.55 12.35
CA LEU A 120 7.12 -4.86 13.12
C LEU A 120 8.54 -5.10 12.57
N ALA A 121 8.70 -6.01 11.59
CA ALA A 121 10.00 -6.29 10.98
C ALA A 121 10.51 -5.08 10.20
N LYS A 122 11.83 -4.89 10.24
CA LYS A 122 12.54 -3.86 9.47
C LYS A 122 13.70 -4.51 8.71
N PRO A 123 13.60 -4.60 7.36
CA PRO A 123 12.46 -4.21 6.52
C PRO A 123 11.22 -5.06 6.81
N LEU A 124 10.04 -4.56 6.39
CA LEU A 124 8.79 -5.31 6.48
C LEU A 124 8.98 -6.71 5.86
N ALA A 125 8.56 -7.74 6.58
CA ALA A 125 8.66 -9.12 6.11
C ALA A 125 7.25 -9.71 5.93
N LEU A 126 6.95 -10.24 4.75
CA LEU A 126 5.66 -10.84 4.43
C LEU A 126 5.75 -11.83 3.27
N ASP A 127 4.84 -12.77 3.28
CA ASP A 127 4.49 -13.67 2.18
C ASP A 127 2.98 -13.85 2.21
N ILE A 128 2.25 -13.05 1.44
CA ILE A 128 0.79 -12.98 1.48
C ILE A 128 0.19 -13.20 0.10
N GLN A 129 -1.00 -13.79 0.09
CA GLN A 129 -1.86 -13.92 -1.06
C GLN A 129 -3.17 -13.18 -0.79
N GLY A 130 -3.64 -12.43 -1.78
CA GLY A 130 -4.90 -11.73 -1.73
C GLY A 130 -5.79 -12.14 -2.90
N ARG A 131 -7.09 -12.21 -2.64
CA ARG A 131 -8.09 -12.50 -3.65
C ARG A 131 -9.27 -11.56 -3.49
N VAL A 132 -9.69 -10.98 -4.59
CA VAL A 132 -10.91 -10.18 -4.67
C VAL A 132 -11.74 -10.72 -5.82
N ARG A 133 -13.06 -10.85 -5.64
CA ARG A 133 -13.98 -11.33 -6.67
C ARG A 133 -15.12 -10.34 -6.89
N ASP A 134 -15.35 -10.06 -8.16
CA ASP A 134 -16.49 -9.27 -8.64
C ASP A 134 -16.61 -7.86 -8.05
N LEU A 135 -15.46 -7.19 -7.84
CA LEU A 135 -15.44 -5.79 -7.41
C LEU A 135 -16.01 -4.89 -8.52
N GLU A 136 -17.05 -4.13 -8.21
CA GLU A 136 -17.61 -3.14 -9.13
C GLU A 136 -16.59 -2.04 -9.43
N LEU A 137 -16.39 -1.76 -10.72
CA LEU A 137 -15.39 -0.79 -11.16
C LEU A 137 -15.85 0.67 -11.19
N PRO A 138 -17.16 1.01 -11.36
CA PRO A 138 -17.60 2.40 -11.41
C PRO A 138 -17.16 3.26 -10.20
N PRO A 139 -17.11 2.76 -8.94
CA PRO A 139 -16.57 3.51 -7.81
C PRO A 139 -15.10 3.94 -7.97
N LEU A 140 -14.33 3.22 -8.78
CA LEU A 140 -12.92 3.53 -9.07
C LEU A 140 -12.74 4.60 -10.17
N SER A 141 -13.84 5.18 -10.68
CA SER A 141 -13.80 6.25 -11.70
C SER A 141 -12.87 7.42 -11.39
N PRO A 142 -12.72 7.88 -10.13
CA PRO A 142 -11.76 8.96 -9.81
C PRO A 142 -10.34 8.65 -10.27
N TYR A 143 -9.90 7.40 -10.13
CA TYR A 143 -8.59 6.96 -10.62
C TYR A 143 -8.53 6.91 -12.14
N ALA A 144 -9.58 6.38 -12.78
CA ALA A 144 -9.65 6.29 -14.24
C ALA A 144 -9.68 7.68 -14.88
N VAL A 145 -10.39 8.64 -14.31
CA VAL A 145 -10.39 10.04 -14.78
C VAL A 145 -9.00 10.64 -14.64
N LYS A 146 -8.35 10.50 -13.49
CA LYS A 146 -7.02 11.07 -13.25
C LYS A 146 -5.95 10.52 -14.19
N TYR A 147 -5.94 9.22 -14.42
CA TYR A 147 -4.84 8.55 -15.14
C TYR A 147 -5.15 8.24 -16.61
N ALA A 148 -6.41 8.21 -16.99
CA ALA A 148 -6.83 7.87 -18.33
C ALA A 148 -7.74 8.91 -19.00
N GLY A 149 -8.38 9.78 -18.24
CA GLY A 149 -9.25 10.84 -18.75
C GLY A 149 -10.71 10.46 -18.92
N TYR A 150 -11.11 9.28 -18.46
CA TYR A 150 -12.47 8.73 -18.65
C TYR A 150 -12.99 8.14 -17.35
N GLY A 151 -14.28 8.32 -17.06
CA GLY A 151 -14.96 7.60 -15.99
C GLY A 151 -15.34 6.17 -16.42
N ILE A 152 -15.38 5.25 -15.47
CA ILE A 152 -15.83 3.88 -15.70
C ILE A 152 -17.35 3.84 -15.53
N THR A 153 -18.08 3.37 -16.53
CA THR A 153 -19.54 3.26 -16.49
C THR A 153 -20.01 1.87 -16.10
N ARG A 154 -19.22 0.84 -16.40
CA ARG A 154 -19.53 -0.55 -16.13
C ARG A 154 -18.26 -1.38 -16.06
N GLY A 155 -18.36 -2.48 -15.33
CA GLY A 155 -17.35 -3.53 -15.29
C GLY A 155 -17.13 -4.07 -13.89
N LYS A 156 -16.61 -5.29 -13.84
CA LYS A 156 -16.22 -5.97 -12.60
C LYS A 156 -14.76 -6.38 -12.68
N LEU A 157 -14.08 -6.29 -11.54
CA LEU A 157 -12.70 -6.73 -11.37
C LEU A 157 -12.66 -7.94 -10.45
N SER A 158 -12.05 -9.02 -10.93
CA SER A 158 -11.54 -10.10 -10.07
C SER A 158 -10.03 -10.07 -10.09
N MET A 159 -9.42 -10.32 -8.94
CA MET A 159 -7.98 -10.15 -8.76
C MET A 159 -7.41 -11.25 -7.87
N ASP A 160 -6.31 -11.85 -8.31
CA ASP A 160 -5.45 -12.71 -7.52
C ASP A 160 -4.07 -12.08 -7.42
N VAL A 161 -3.59 -11.86 -6.21
CA VAL A 161 -2.30 -11.23 -5.96
C VAL A 161 -1.46 -12.06 -5.01
N GLY A 162 -0.15 -12.07 -5.22
CA GLY A 162 0.82 -12.66 -4.31
C GLY A 162 1.95 -11.66 -4.10
N TYR A 163 2.29 -11.36 -2.85
CA TYR A 163 3.33 -10.45 -2.47
C TYR A 163 4.29 -11.12 -1.51
N THR A 164 5.57 -11.15 -1.84
CA THR A 164 6.64 -11.64 -0.98
C THR A 164 7.67 -10.54 -0.78
N VAL A 165 7.99 -10.25 0.47
CA VAL A 165 9.11 -9.37 0.83
C VAL A 165 10.15 -10.19 1.58
N ALA A 166 11.32 -10.33 0.97
CA ALA A 166 12.45 -11.04 1.53
C ALA A 166 13.13 -10.23 2.66
N PRO A 167 13.92 -10.88 3.54
CA PRO A 167 14.60 -10.19 4.66
C PRO A 167 15.54 -9.04 4.23
N ASN A 168 16.00 -9.04 3.00
CA ASN A 168 16.81 -7.97 2.41
C ASN A 168 15.98 -6.81 1.86
N GLY A 169 14.64 -6.82 2.04
CA GLY A 169 13.71 -5.79 1.53
C GLY A 169 13.34 -5.94 0.06
N GLN A 170 13.79 -7.01 -0.61
CA GLN A 170 13.41 -7.27 -1.99
C GLN A 170 11.94 -7.69 -2.06
N LEU A 171 11.13 -6.91 -2.77
CA LEU A 171 9.74 -7.21 -3.07
C LEU A 171 9.63 -7.96 -4.40
N THR A 172 8.85 -9.03 -4.39
CA THR A 172 8.35 -9.70 -5.60
C THR A 172 6.84 -9.82 -5.49
N ALA A 173 6.12 -9.43 -6.56
CA ALA A 173 4.68 -9.52 -6.59
C ALA A 173 4.18 -10.06 -7.93
N ARG A 174 3.09 -10.81 -7.86
CA ARG A 174 2.31 -11.28 -9.01
C ARG A 174 0.90 -10.74 -8.85
N ASN A 175 0.38 -10.11 -9.90
CA ASN A 175 -0.97 -9.59 -9.91
C ASN A 175 -1.66 -10.08 -11.16
N GLN A 176 -2.64 -10.94 -11.02
CA GLN A 176 -3.54 -11.33 -12.09
C GLN A 176 -4.86 -10.58 -11.92
N LEU A 177 -5.25 -9.85 -12.94
CA LEU A 177 -6.45 -9.02 -12.95
C LEU A 177 -7.35 -9.49 -14.10
N VAL A 178 -8.58 -9.82 -13.78
CA VAL A 178 -9.60 -10.18 -14.76
C VAL A 178 -10.69 -9.12 -14.71
N LEU A 179 -10.83 -8.38 -15.82
CA LEU A 179 -11.82 -7.33 -16.00
C LEU A 179 -12.96 -7.86 -16.87
N ASN A 180 -14.15 -7.91 -16.31
CA ASN A 180 -15.35 -8.36 -17.02
C ASN A 180 -16.18 -7.17 -17.46
N GLN A 181 -16.51 -7.07 -18.76
CA GLN A 181 -17.40 -6.09 -19.34
C GLN A 181 -17.02 -4.64 -19.02
N LEU A 182 -15.70 -4.34 -18.97
CA LEU A 182 -15.21 -2.99 -18.71
C LEU A 182 -15.67 -2.02 -19.80
N SER A 183 -16.30 -0.93 -19.38
CA SER A 183 -16.77 0.12 -20.28
C SER A 183 -16.48 1.50 -19.70
N PHE A 184 -16.02 2.40 -20.56
CA PHE A 184 -15.75 3.79 -20.23
C PHE A 184 -16.84 4.72 -20.81
N GLY A 185 -17.19 5.73 -20.04
CA GLY A 185 -18.05 6.83 -20.47
C GLY A 185 -17.36 7.78 -21.44
N ASP A 186 -17.85 8.99 -21.51
CA ASP A 186 -17.23 10.03 -22.32
C ASP A 186 -15.97 10.58 -21.65
N LYS A 187 -15.13 11.23 -22.48
CA LYS A 187 -13.94 11.90 -21.96
C LYS A 187 -14.37 13.02 -21.00
N VAL A 188 -13.73 13.05 -19.84
CA VAL A 188 -13.98 14.08 -18.83
C VAL A 188 -13.21 15.34 -19.22
N GLU A 189 -13.93 16.44 -19.38
CA GLU A 189 -13.32 17.74 -19.68
C GLU A 189 -12.40 18.21 -18.55
N GLY A 190 -11.22 18.73 -18.90
CA GLY A 190 -10.23 19.15 -17.93
C GLY A 190 -9.48 18.01 -17.22
N ALA A 191 -9.71 16.75 -17.58
CA ALA A 191 -8.93 15.65 -17.04
C ALA A 191 -7.44 15.79 -17.38
N PRO A 192 -6.53 15.50 -16.42
CA PRO A 192 -5.08 15.71 -16.60
C PRO A 192 -4.44 14.70 -17.58
N ALA A 193 -5.12 13.62 -17.89
CA ALA A 193 -4.66 12.59 -18.82
C ALA A 193 -5.70 12.30 -19.91
N SER A 194 -5.26 11.75 -21.03
CA SER A 194 -6.13 11.28 -22.10
C SER A 194 -5.45 10.10 -22.80
N LEU A 195 -5.84 8.89 -22.40
CA LEU A 195 -5.37 7.65 -23.03
C LEU A 195 -6.46 7.07 -23.95
N PRO A 196 -6.11 6.36 -25.02
CA PRO A 196 -7.08 5.75 -25.93
C PRO A 196 -7.72 4.48 -25.31
N VAL A 197 -8.29 4.60 -24.10
CA VAL A 197 -8.76 3.44 -23.31
C VAL A 197 -9.90 2.69 -23.95
N LYS A 198 -10.80 3.38 -24.67
CA LYS A 198 -11.92 2.71 -25.37
C LYS A 198 -11.39 1.77 -26.48
N LEU A 199 -10.37 2.23 -27.22
CA LEU A 199 -9.70 1.41 -28.23
C LEU A 199 -8.90 0.27 -27.58
N ALA A 200 -8.18 0.56 -26.49
CA ALA A 200 -7.43 -0.46 -25.76
C ALA A 200 -8.35 -1.58 -25.25
N VAL A 201 -9.50 -1.23 -24.66
CA VAL A 201 -10.51 -2.22 -24.24
C VAL A 201 -10.96 -3.07 -25.40
N ALA A 202 -11.29 -2.45 -26.55
CA ALA A 202 -11.74 -3.18 -27.75
C ALA A 202 -10.68 -4.14 -28.31
N LEU A 203 -9.38 -3.83 -28.11
CA LEU A 203 -8.27 -4.67 -28.59
C LEU A 203 -7.84 -5.75 -27.59
N LEU A 204 -8.03 -5.50 -26.29
CA LEU A 204 -7.62 -6.41 -25.22
C LEU A 204 -8.72 -7.38 -24.80
N ALA A 205 -10.00 -6.99 -24.97
CA ALA A 205 -11.11 -7.85 -24.60
C ALA A 205 -11.26 -9.02 -25.56
N ASP A 206 -11.50 -10.18 -25.01
CA ASP A 206 -11.89 -11.35 -25.78
C ASP A 206 -13.36 -11.22 -26.30
N ARG A 207 -13.84 -12.23 -27.03
CA ARG A 207 -15.22 -12.30 -27.56
C ARG A 207 -16.30 -12.24 -26.48
N HIS A 208 -15.95 -12.47 -25.23
CA HIS A 208 -16.86 -12.43 -24.06
C HIS A 208 -16.76 -11.10 -23.31
N GLY A 209 -15.92 -10.16 -23.77
CA GLY A 209 -15.68 -8.89 -23.11
C GLY A 209 -14.81 -9.00 -21.86
N VAL A 210 -13.97 -10.06 -21.79
CA VAL A 210 -13.05 -10.33 -20.68
C VAL A 210 -11.65 -9.86 -21.08
N ILE A 211 -11.01 -9.10 -20.19
CA ILE A 211 -9.61 -8.72 -20.30
C ILE A 211 -8.86 -9.39 -19.15
N ASP A 212 -7.88 -10.22 -19.46
CA ASP A 212 -7.01 -10.90 -18.51
C ASP A 212 -5.60 -10.31 -18.58
N ILE A 213 -5.12 -9.77 -17.45
CA ILE A 213 -3.86 -9.05 -17.36
C ILE A 213 -3.01 -9.66 -16.24
N ASN A 214 -1.78 -10.04 -16.58
CA ASN A 214 -0.77 -10.43 -15.60
C ASN A 214 0.27 -9.31 -15.47
N LEU A 215 0.41 -8.75 -14.25
CA LEU A 215 1.32 -7.65 -13.92
C LEU A 215 2.33 -8.11 -12.86
N PRO A 216 3.48 -8.67 -13.26
CA PRO A 216 4.56 -8.93 -12.31
C PRO A 216 5.21 -7.60 -11.88
N ILE A 217 5.50 -7.49 -10.58
CA ILE A 217 6.17 -6.33 -9.98
C ILE A 217 7.36 -6.83 -9.18
N SER A 218 8.49 -6.15 -9.30
CA SER A 218 9.66 -6.39 -8.46
C SER A 218 10.35 -5.07 -8.14
N GLY A 219 11.00 -5.02 -6.98
CA GLY A 219 11.73 -3.83 -6.54
C GLY A 219 12.25 -3.98 -5.13
N SER A 220 12.84 -2.94 -4.58
CA SER A 220 13.35 -2.93 -3.22
C SER A 220 12.60 -1.92 -2.35
N LEU A 221 12.11 -2.36 -1.19
CA LEU A 221 11.50 -1.46 -0.19
C LEU A 221 12.54 -0.54 0.47
N ASN A 222 13.82 -0.85 0.32
CA ASN A 222 14.91 -0.01 0.80
C ASN A 222 15.22 1.16 -0.14
N ASP A 223 14.70 1.10 -1.38
CA ASP A 223 14.82 2.18 -2.35
C ASP A 223 13.74 3.24 -2.10
N PRO A 224 14.08 4.47 -1.71
CA PRO A 224 13.11 5.53 -1.44
C PRO A 224 12.35 5.99 -2.70
N GLU A 225 12.89 5.73 -3.89
CA GLU A 225 12.25 6.04 -5.17
C GLU A 225 11.25 4.95 -5.59
N PHE A 226 11.29 3.77 -4.97
CA PHE A 226 10.38 2.67 -5.28
C PHE A 226 8.97 2.95 -4.75
N LYS A 227 8.05 3.27 -5.67
CA LYS A 227 6.64 3.56 -5.38
C LYS A 227 5.74 2.58 -6.13
N ILE A 228 5.26 1.56 -5.43
CA ILE A 228 4.44 0.48 -6.01
C ILE A 228 3.25 1.04 -6.80
N GLY A 229 2.51 2.00 -6.23
CA GLY A 229 1.34 2.60 -6.90
C GLY A 229 1.70 3.27 -8.23
N ALA A 230 2.75 4.09 -8.27
CA ALA A 230 3.21 4.74 -9.49
C ALA A 230 3.66 3.71 -10.53
N LEU A 231 4.32 2.63 -10.10
CA LEU A 231 4.74 1.55 -10.99
C LEU A 231 3.55 0.82 -11.62
N ILE A 232 2.52 0.50 -10.83
CA ILE A 232 1.30 -0.13 -11.34
C ILE A 232 0.65 0.74 -12.43
N PHE A 233 0.46 2.03 -12.18
CA PHE A 233 -0.12 2.94 -13.17
C PHE A 233 0.73 3.07 -14.43
N LYS A 234 2.06 3.11 -14.29
CA LYS A 234 3.00 3.11 -15.42
C LYS A 234 2.88 1.84 -16.26
N LEU A 235 2.79 0.67 -15.61
CA LEU A 235 2.65 -0.62 -16.30
C LEU A 235 1.31 -0.69 -17.06
N ILE A 236 0.21 -0.26 -16.44
CA ILE A 236 -1.11 -0.21 -17.09
C ILE A 236 -1.09 0.77 -18.27
N GLY A 237 -0.51 1.96 -18.11
CA GLY A 237 -0.36 2.93 -19.20
C GLY A 237 0.43 2.37 -20.38
N ASN A 238 1.54 1.71 -20.12
CA ASN A 238 2.36 1.04 -21.14
C ASN A 238 1.59 -0.08 -21.84
N LEU A 239 0.78 -0.86 -21.11
CA LEU A 239 -0.06 -1.90 -21.68
C LEU A 239 -1.10 -1.30 -22.65
N ILE A 240 -1.76 -0.21 -22.28
CA ILE A 240 -2.72 0.51 -23.13
C ILE A 240 -2.03 0.98 -24.41
N VAL A 241 -0.89 1.65 -24.31
CA VAL A 241 -0.13 2.14 -25.46
C VAL A 241 0.29 0.99 -26.36
N LYS A 242 0.83 -0.08 -25.78
CA LYS A 242 1.26 -1.28 -26.53
C LYS A 242 0.09 -1.95 -27.26
N ALA A 243 -1.06 -2.10 -26.60
CA ALA A 243 -2.25 -2.70 -27.22
C ALA A 243 -2.73 -1.90 -28.44
N VAL A 244 -2.72 -0.57 -28.34
CA VAL A 244 -3.16 0.31 -29.42
C VAL A 244 -2.14 0.39 -30.56
N SER A 245 -0.85 0.32 -30.28
CA SER A 245 0.22 0.41 -31.29
C SER A 245 0.49 -0.91 -32.03
N ALA A 246 0.17 -2.05 -31.42
CA ALA A 246 0.48 -3.37 -31.99
C ALA A 246 -0.07 -3.61 -33.42
N PRO A 247 -1.32 -3.22 -33.76
CA PRO A 247 -1.83 -3.40 -35.13
C PRO A 247 -1.04 -2.61 -36.18
N PHE A 248 -0.50 -1.44 -35.80
CA PHE A 248 0.23 -0.57 -36.72
C PHE A 248 1.68 -1.02 -36.93
N SER A 249 2.29 -1.70 -35.98
CA SER A 249 3.65 -2.24 -36.13
C SER A 249 3.71 -3.40 -37.12
N LEU A 250 2.59 -4.12 -37.35
CA LEU A 250 2.48 -5.18 -38.33
C LEU A 250 2.30 -4.65 -39.77
N LEU A 251 1.91 -3.38 -39.93
CA LEU A 251 1.73 -2.72 -41.23
C LEU A 251 2.98 -1.97 -41.69
N ALA A 252 3.99 -1.83 -40.85
CA ALA A 252 5.23 -1.08 -41.10
C ALA A 252 6.39 -1.97 -41.58
N ASN A 253 6.18 -3.28 -41.75
CA ASN A 253 7.10 -4.25 -42.37
C ASN A 253 6.51 -4.61 -43.75
#